data_358f303bffc9a5f3f5e8f51e15b90b8c
#
_entry.id   358f303bffc9a5f3f5e8f51e15b90b8c
#
_cell.length_a   1.000
_cell.length_b   1.000
_cell.length_c   1.000
_cell.angle_alpha   90.00
_cell.angle_beta   90.00
_cell.angle_gamma   90.00
#
_symmetry.space_group_name_H-M   'P 1'
#
loop_
_entity.id
_entity.type
_entity.pdbx_description
1 polymer ?
#
loop_
_entity_poly.entity_id
_entity_poly.type
_entity_poly.pdbx_seq_one_letter_code
_entity_poly.pdbx_strand_id
1 'polypeptide(L)'
;MARAGRPGRVALSCFSWLKAAAARRGRLRLAARVILLDPDGRVLLMRYDDGPPNGSHWTTPGGGLNEAEDYRAAALRELAEETGWSDIALLGEVARRRLIMEYGGRLVLQRERLYLARTDQACREIRGVDAMHAADGIAAWRWWTLAELDATRETVWPAGLADLIRNALGQA
;
A
#
# COMPACT_ATOMS: atom_id res chain seq x y z
N MET A 1 37.51 -28.67 30.86
CA MET A 1 36.26 -28.01 31.27
C MET A 1 36.20 -26.65 30.54
N ALA A 2 35.51 -26.57 29.41
CA ALA A 2 35.34 -25.35 28.63
C ALA A 2 33.93 -24.81 28.86
N ARG A 3 33.83 -23.56 29.31
CA ARG A 3 32.58 -22.84 29.53
C ARG A 3 32.00 -22.37 28.16
N ALA A 4 30.79 -22.82 27.88
CA ALA A 4 30.00 -22.35 26.75
C ALA A 4 29.60 -20.87 26.93
N GLY A 5 29.99 -20.03 25.99
CA GLY A 5 29.56 -18.63 25.89
C GLY A 5 28.10 -18.53 25.41
N ARG A 6 27.29 -17.75 26.11
CA ARG A 6 25.93 -17.41 25.72
C ARG A 6 25.94 -16.50 24.47
N PRO A 7 25.09 -16.74 23.47
CA PRO A 7 24.94 -15.81 22.34
C PRO A 7 24.22 -14.52 22.81
N GLY A 8 24.77 -13.40 22.43
CA GLY A 8 24.33 -12.06 22.80
C GLY A 8 22.95 -11.71 22.25
N ARG A 9 22.07 -11.32 23.15
CA ARG A 9 20.81 -10.62 22.85
C ARG A 9 21.13 -9.13 22.65
N VAL A 10 21.47 -8.71 21.47
CA VAL A 10 21.56 -7.28 21.16
C VAL A 10 21.21 -7.06 19.69
N ALA A 11 20.10 -6.42 19.38
CA ALA A 11 19.86 -5.47 18.30
C ALA A 11 18.38 -5.19 17.97
N LEU A 12 17.41 -5.89 18.57
CA LEU A 12 15.98 -5.66 18.25
C LEU A 12 15.31 -4.55 19.08
N SER A 13 15.89 -4.13 20.21
CA SER A 13 15.24 -3.17 21.13
C SER A 13 15.47 -1.70 20.76
N CYS A 14 16.60 -1.35 20.13
CA CYS A 14 16.93 0.04 19.80
C CYS A 14 16.08 0.58 18.64
N PHE A 15 15.81 -0.24 17.62
CA PHE A 15 14.99 0.15 16.48
C PHE A 15 13.52 0.36 16.82
N SER A 16 12.96 -0.46 17.71
CA SER A 16 11.56 -0.33 18.14
C SER A 16 11.35 0.93 18.99
N TRP A 17 12.32 1.29 19.85
CA TRP A 17 12.25 2.49 20.69
C TRP A 17 12.42 3.78 19.85
N LEU A 18 13.34 3.80 18.89
CA LEU A 18 13.51 4.92 17.95
C LEU A 18 12.25 5.15 17.10
N LYS A 19 11.62 4.09 16.61
CA LYS A 19 10.34 4.16 15.90
C LYS A 19 9.21 4.68 16.81
N ALA A 20 9.15 4.25 18.06
CA ALA A 20 8.16 4.72 19.02
C ALA A 20 8.39 6.21 19.44
N ALA A 21 9.64 6.64 19.56
CA ALA A 21 9.99 8.03 19.85
C ALA A 21 9.72 8.97 18.67
N ALA A 22 9.99 8.50 17.45
CA ALA A 22 9.65 9.22 16.21
C ALA A 22 8.13 9.34 16.02
N ALA A 23 7.36 8.31 16.41
CA ALA A 23 5.90 8.34 16.37
C ALA A 23 5.29 9.41 17.31
N ARG A 24 6.00 9.79 18.38
CA ARG A 24 5.56 10.85 19.33
C ARG A 24 5.86 12.27 18.84
N ARG A 25 6.78 12.43 17.89
CA ARG A 25 7.20 13.74 17.31
C ARG A 25 7.08 13.77 15.79
N GLY A 26 6.69 12.65 15.18
CA GLY A 26 6.57 12.50 13.75
C GLY A 26 5.36 13.24 13.17
N ARG A 27 5.54 13.79 11.98
CA ARG A 27 4.45 14.40 11.22
C ARG A 27 3.41 13.31 10.90
N LEU A 28 2.15 13.58 11.21
CA LEU A 28 1.04 12.72 10.82
C LEU A 28 0.80 12.86 9.30
N ARG A 29 0.77 11.75 8.59
CA ARG A 29 0.35 11.67 7.19
C ARG A 29 -0.93 10.85 7.12
N LEU A 30 -1.97 11.42 6.52
CA LEU A 30 -3.22 10.71 6.22
C LEU A 30 -3.14 10.19 4.79
N ALA A 31 -3.58 8.96 4.56
CA ALA A 31 -3.56 8.33 3.24
C ALA A 31 -4.82 7.48 3.01
N ALA A 32 -5.23 7.39 1.75
CA ALA A 32 -6.33 6.53 1.32
C ALA A 32 -5.87 5.64 0.17
N ARG A 33 -6.30 4.37 0.17
CA ARG A 33 -5.97 3.41 -0.88
C ARG A 33 -7.19 2.64 -1.34
N VAL A 34 -7.14 2.14 -2.56
CA VAL A 34 -8.25 1.40 -3.18
C VAL A 34 -7.81 -0.03 -3.51
N ILE A 35 -8.46 -1.02 -2.92
CA ILE A 35 -8.42 -2.40 -3.37
C ILE A 35 -9.42 -2.49 -4.52
N LEU A 36 -8.93 -2.35 -5.75
CA LEU A 36 -9.74 -2.42 -6.95
C LEU A 36 -9.71 -3.83 -7.52
N LEU A 37 -10.88 -4.46 -7.60
CA LEU A 37 -11.04 -5.79 -8.17
C LEU A 37 -11.69 -5.72 -9.55
N ASP A 38 -11.20 -6.56 -10.48
CA ASP A 38 -11.86 -6.82 -11.75
C ASP A 38 -12.97 -7.88 -11.61
N PRO A 39 -13.78 -8.16 -12.65
CA PRO A 39 -14.82 -9.18 -12.62
C PRO A 39 -14.33 -10.60 -12.31
N ASP A 40 -13.06 -10.91 -12.63
CA ASP A 40 -12.44 -12.20 -12.36
C ASP A 40 -11.81 -12.28 -10.95
N GLY A 41 -11.95 -11.22 -10.14
CA GLY A 41 -11.41 -11.14 -8.78
C GLY A 41 -9.93 -10.86 -8.69
N ARG A 42 -9.29 -10.40 -9.78
CA ARG A 42 -7.91 -9.92 -9.74
C ARG A 42 -7.86 -8.54 -9.13
N VAL A 43 -6.79 -8.23 -8.41
CA VAL A 43 -6.55 -6.92 -7.82
C VAL A 43 -5.52 -6.13 -8.63
N LEU A 44 -5.79 -4.85 -8.85
CA LEU A 44 -4.84 -3.93 -9.46
C LEU A 44 -3.78 -3.51 -8.45
N LEU A 45 -2.50 -3.65 -8.82
CA LEU A 45 -1.39 -3.12 -8.04
C LEU A 45 -0.48 -2.26 -8.93
N MET A 46 0.07 -1.22 -8.30
CA MET A 46 1.11 -0.33 -8.83
C MET A 46 2.46 -0.74 -8.25
N ARG A 47 3.50 -0.75 -9.07
CA ARG A 47 4.88 -1.01 -8.66
C ARG A 47 5.64 0.29 -8.52
N TYR A 48 6.20 0.51 -7.36
CA TYR A 48 7.11 1.61 -7.08
C TYR A 48 8.55 1.09 -7.03
N ASP A 49 9.50 1.92 -7.45
CA ASP A 49 10.92 1.66 -7.33
C ASP A 49 11.55 2.78 -6.51
N ASP A 50 11.76 2.50 -5.23
CA ASP A 50 12.32 3.47 -4.28
C ASP A 50 13.87 3.50 -4.34
N GLY A 51 14.46 2.71 -5.22
CA GLY A 51 15.93 2.58 -5.30
C GLY A 51 16.57 1.97 -4.05
N PRO A 52 17.92 1.82 -4.06
CA PRO A 52 18.62 1.33 -2.88
C PRO A 52 18.51 2.30 -1.69
N PRO A 53 18.37 1.81 -0.45
CA PRO A 53 18.26 0.41 -0.02
C PRO A 53 16.84 -0.16 -0.01
N ASN A 54 15.82 0.60 -0.37
CA ASN A 54 14.41 0.23 -0.18
C ASN A 54 13.90 -0.77 -1.23
N GLY A 55 14.48 -0.73 -2.43
CA GLY A 55 14.12 -1.62 -3.53
C GLY A 55 12.75 -1.31 -4.14
N SER A 56 12.16 -2.28 -4.80
CA SER A 56 10.84 -2.14 -5.41
C SER A 56 9.76 -2.86 -4.61
N HIS A 57 8.54 -2.33 -4.68
CA HIS A 57 7.38 -2.94 -4.04
C HIS A 57 6.10 -2.71 -4.85
N TRP A 58 5.13 -3.60 -4.67
CA TRP A 58 3.79 -3.47 -5.19
C TRP A 58 2.84 -2.96 -4.13
N THR A 59 1.92 -2.09 -4.50
CA THR A 59 0.88 -1.60 -3.58
C THR A 59 -0.41 -1.28 -4.33
N THR A 60 -1.50 -1.22 -3.59
CA THR A 60 -2.80 -0.79 -4.13
C THR A 60 -2.76 0.69 -4.51
N PRO A 61 -3.49 1.12 -5.56
CA PRO A 61 -3.63 2.54 -5.92
C PRO A 61 -4.00 3.40 -4.72
N GLY A 62 -3.48 4.63 -4.68
CA GLY A 62 -3.81 5.61 -3.65
C GLY A 62 -2.61 6.33 -3.05
N GLY A 63 -2.90 7.40 -2.33
CA GLY A 63 -1.88 8.32 -1.80
C GLY A 63 -2.35 9.16 -0.63
N GLY A 64 -1.74 10.33 -0.49
CA GLY A 64 -2.00 11.25 0.61
C GLY A 64 -3.26 12.06 0.43
N LEU A 65 -3.87 12.47 1.54
CA LEU A 65 -4.96 13.43 1.53
C LEU A 65 -4.42 14.83 1.27
N ASN A 66 -5.12 15.61 0.45
CA ASN A 66 -4.93 17.04 0.33
C ASN A 66 -5.52 17.77 1.55
N GLU A 67 -5.26 19.08 1.65
CA GLU A 67 -5.83 19.91 2.71
C GLU A 67 -7.36 19.92 2.62
N ALA A 68 -8.02 19.71 3.75
CA ALA A 68 -9.48 19.61 3.88
C ALA A 68 -10.15 18.47 3.08
N GLU A 69 -9.39 17.54 2.50
CA GLU A 69 -9.91 16.39 1.78
C GLU A 69 -10.28 15.26 2.74
N ASP A 70 -11.40 14.59 2.49
CA ASP A 70 -11.74 13.38 3.22
C ASP A 70 -11.10 12.13 2.57
N TYR A 71 -11.06 11.02 3.32
CA TYR A 71 -10.41 9.79 2.86
C TYR A 71 -11.07 9.18 1.62
N ARG A 72 -12.40 9.33 1.45
CA ARG A 72 -13.12 8.77 0.31
C ARG A 72 -12.84 9.57 -0.95
N ALA A 73 -12.82 10.89 -0.84
CA ALA A 73 -12.45 11.79 -1.92
C ALA A 73 -11.01 11.54 -2.37
N ALA A 74 -10.06 11.46 -1.41
CA ALA A 74 -8.66 11.15 -1.69
C ALA A 74 -8.51 9.81 -2.43
N ALA A 75 -9.21 8.76 -1.97
CA ALA A 75 -9.16 7.44 -2.60
C ALA A 75 -9.60 7.49 -4.07
N LEU A 76 -10.68 8.20 -4.39
CA LEU A 76 -11.19 8.34 -5.76
C LEU A 76 -10.28 9.21 -6.63
N ARG A 77 -9.78 10.32 -6.08
CA ARG A 77 -8.84 11.21 -6.80
C ARG A 77 -7.56 10.48 -7.16
N GLU A 78 -6.91 9.85 -6.19
CA GLU A 78 -5.66 9.08 -6.40
C GLU A 78 -5.88 7.95 -7.42
N LEU A 79 -6.99 7.19 -7.29
CA LEU A 79 -7.32 6.15 -8.28
C LEU A 79 -7.47 6.75 -9.68
N ALA A 80 -8.16 7.88 -9.83
CA ALA A 80 -8.34 8.53 -11.13
C ALA A 80 -7.02 9.08 -11.68
N GLU A 81 -6.16 9.66 -10.85
CA GLU A 81 -4.83 10.15 -11.22
C GLU A 81 -3.93 9.03 -11.70
N GLU A 82 -3.88 7.91 -10.97
CA GLU A 82 -3.00 6.78 -11.28
C GLU A 82 -3.51 5.87 -12.41
N THR A 83 -4.82 5.87 -12.71
CA THR A 83 -5.40 4.97 -13.73
C THR A 83 -6.06 5.68 -14.90
N GLY A 84 -6.41 6.95 -14.76
CA GLY A 84 -7.24 7.69 -15.70
C GLY A 84 -8.74 7.33 -15.61
N TRP A 85 -9.17 6.56 -14.60
CA TRP A 85 -10.56 6.09 -14.48
C TRP A 85 -11.33 6.89 -13.43
N SER A 86 -12.37 7.58 -13.86
CA SER A 86 -13.27 8.37 -13.01
C SER A 86 -14.63 7.72 -12.77
N ASP A 87 -14.88 6.57 -13.36
CA ASP A 87 -16.16 5.84 -13.35
C ASP A 87 -16.23 4.75 -12.25
N ILE A 88 -15.22 4.68 -11.38
CA ILE A 88 -15.15 3.69 -10.31
C ILE A 88 -15.87 4.19 -9.05
N ALA A 89 -16.75 3.36 -8.50
CA ALA A 89 -17.40 3.63 -7.24
C ALA A 89 -16.80 2.81 -6.09
N LEU A 90 -16.58 3.44 -4.92
CA LEU A 90 -16.16 2.74 -3.72
C LEU A 90 -17.32 2.02 -3.06
N LEU A 91 -17.16 0.73 -2.78
CA LEU A 91 -18.17 -0.11 -2.11
C LEU A 91 -18.17 0.11 -0.59
N GLY A 92 -17.00 0.28 0.03
CA GLY A 92 -16.90 0.51 1.46
C GLY A 92 -15.45 0.51 1.97
N GLU A 93 -15.27 0.98 3.20
CA GLU A 93 -13.99 0.89 3.91
C GLU A 93 -13.83 -0.54 4.46
N VAL A 94 -12.70 -1.18 4.16
CA VAL A 94 -12.43 -2.58 4.55
C VAL A 94 -11.30 -2.71 5.57
N ALA A 95 -10.44 -1.69 5.70
CA ALA A 95 -9.37 -1.72 6.70
C ALA A 95 -8.89 -0.32 7.09
N ARG A 96 -8.33 -0.25 8.30
CA ARG A 96 -7.56 0.89 8.81
C ARG A 96 -6.21 0.43 9.28
N ARG A 97 -5.18 1.20 8.93
CA ARG A 97 -3.80 0.86 9.28
C ARG A 97 -3.08 2.06 9.89
N ARG A 98 -2.10 1.74 10.71
CA ARG A 98 -1.13 2.71 11.24
C ARG A 98 0.25 2.13 11.02
N LEU A 99 1.11 2.88 10.35
CA LEU A 99 2.48 2.45 10.08
C LEU A 99 3.42 3.65 10.24
N ILE A 100 4.66 3.34 10.57
CA ILE A 100 5.74 4.33 10.56
C ILE A 100 6.55 4.03 9.32
N MET A 101 6.69 5.05 8.47
CA MET A 101 7.44 4.95 7.23
C MET A 101 8.31 6.18 7.02
N GLU A 102 9.29 6.07 6.14
CA GLU A 102 10.01 7.21 5.64
C GLU A 102 9.23 7.86 4.49
N TYR A 103 9.08 9.17 4.53
CA TYR A 103 8.44 9.95 3.48
C TYR A 103 9.15 11.30 3.37
N GLY A 104 9.67 11.63 2.18
CA GLY A 104 10.44 12.85 1.96
C GLY A 104 11.68 12.96 2.87
N GLY A 105 12.39 11.85 3.11
CA GLY A 105 13.57 11.80 3.98
C GLY A 105 13.28 11.94 5.48
N ARG A 106 12.02 11.77 5.91
CA ARG A 106 11.62 11.90 7.31
C ARG A 106 10.71 10.76 7.74
N LEU A 107 10.83 10.31 8.99
CA LEU A 107 9.89 9.37 9.58
C LEU A 107 8.55 10.05 9.83
N VAL A 108 7.49 9.44 9.32
CA VAL A 108 6.10 9.89 9.52
C VAL A 108 5.26 8.77 10.12
N LEU A 109 4.26 9.13 10.92
CA LEU A 109 3.18 8.22 11.30
C LEU A 109 2.10 8.32 10.22
N GLN A 110 1.95 7.29 9.38
CA GLN A 110 0.86 7.22 8.42
C GLN A 110 -0.37 6.57 9.03
N ARG A 111 -1.52 7.23 8.89
CA ARG A 111 -2.85 6.63 9.09
C ARG A 111 -3.48 6.43 7.75
N GLU A 112 -3.79 5.19 7.44
CA GLU A 112 -4.27 4.78 6.12
C GLU A 112 -5.64 4.11 6.24
N ARG A 113 -6.53 4.41 5.29
CA ARG A 113 -7.80 3.71 5.10
C ARG A 113 -7.81 3.04 3.74
N LEU A 114 -8.27 1.79 3.72
CA LEU A 114 -8.39 1.01 2.49
C LEU A 114 -9.87 0.83 2.16
N TYR A 115 -10.20 1.11 0.91
CA TYR A 115 -11.55 0.98 0.36
C TYR A 115 -11.59 -0.13 -0.66
N LEU A 116 -12.67 -0.90 -0.67
CA LEU A 116 -12.96 -1.86 -1.72
C LEU A 116 -13.67 -1.15 -2.88
N ALA A 117 -13.30 -1.50 -4.10
CA ALA A 117 -13.96 -1.07 -5.32
C ALA A 117 -13.97 -2.20 -6.35
N ARG A 118 -14.82 -2.09 -7.37
CA ARG A 118 -14.87 -3.01 -8.50
C ARG A 118 -14.96 -2.26 -9.81
N THR A 119 -14.32 -2.82 -10.84
CA THR A 119 -14.57 -2.44 -12.24
C THR A 119 -15.40 -3.52 -12.92
N ASP A 120 -16.11 -3.16 -13.96
CA ASP A 120 -16.88 -4.08 -14.82
C ASP A 120 -16.07 -4.69 -15.96
N GLN A 121 -14.82 -4.25 -16.12
CA GLN A 121 -13.92 -4.69 -17.19
C GLN A 121 -12.80 -5.57 -16.64
N ALA A 122 -12.69 -6.79 -17.15
CA ALA A 122 -11.58 -7.68 -16.83
C ALA A 122 -10.26 -7.11 -17.35
N CYS A 123 -9.22 -7.11 -16.50
CA CYS A 123 -7.88 -6.62 -16.83
C CYS A 123 -7.90 -5.26 -17.55
N ARG A 124 -8.76 -4.33 -17.12
CA ARG A 124 -8.85 -2.98 -17.70
C ARG A 124 -7.48 -2.34 -17.83
N GLU A 125 -7.17 -1.82 -19.02
CA GLU A 125 -5.88 -1.21 -19.29
C GLU A 125 -5.81 0.25 -18.84
N ILE A 126 -4.67 0.61 -18.26
CA ILE A 126 -4.33 1.99 -17.90
C ILE A 126 -3.68 2.65 -19.12
N ARG A 127 -4.16 3.82 -19.49
CA ARG A 127 -3.68 4.58 -20.64
C ARG A 127 -3.68 6.08 -20.36
N GLY A 128 -2.71 6.79 -20.95
CA GLY A 128 -2.69 8.25 -20.94
C GLY A 128 -2.23 8.91 -19.64
N VAL A 129 -1.62 8.12 -18.73
CA VAL A 129 -1.13 8.59 -17.42
C VAL A 129 0.38 8.44 -17.25
N ASP A 130 1.12 8.16 -18.31
CA ASP A 130 2.57 7.88 -18.25
C ASP A 130 3.37 9.02 -17.60
N ALA A 131 3.04 10.27 -17.90
CA ALA A 131 3.72 11.42 -17.32
C ALA A 131 3.49 11.53 -15.80
N MET A 132 2.29 11.18 -15.34
CA MET A 132 1.95 11.17 -13.93
C MET A 132 2.63 9.99 -13.23
N HIS A 133 2.60 8.78 -13.81
CA HIS A 133 3.34 7.64 -13.29
C HIS A 133 4.82 7.95 -13.10
N ALA A 134 5.45 8.61 -14.08
CA ALA A 134 6.86 9.00 -13.98
C ALA A 134 7.09 10.01 -12.84
N ALA A 135 6.17 10.95 -12.63
CA ALA A 135 6.26 11.94 -11.56
C ALA A 135 6.12 11.32 -10.16
N ASP A 136 5.26 10.32 -10.03
CA ASP A 136 4.96 9.64 -8.76
C ASP A 136 5.84 8.41 -8.49
N GLY A 137 6.75 8.08 -9.41
CA GLY A 137 7.66 6.93 -9.26
C GLY A 137 6.99 5.58 -9.50
N ILE A 138 5.85 5.54 -10.19
CA ILE A 138 5.18 4.31 -10.59
C ILE A 138 5.91 3.73 -11.80
N ALA A 139 6.63 2.62 -11.60
CA ALA A 139 7.43 1.96 -12.62
C ALA A 139 6.64 0.96 -13.47
N ALA A 140 5.55 0.42 -12.94
CA ALA A 140 4.69 -0.55 -13.62
C ALA A 140 3.34 -0.69 -12.90
N TRP A 141 2.40 -1.33 -13.56
CA TRP A 141 1.14 -1.76 -12.97
C TRP A 141 0.75 -3.16 -13.49
N ARG A 142 -0.05 -3.87 -12.72
CA ARG A 142 -0.46 -5.22 -13.08
C ARG A 142 -1.72 -5.65 -12.30
N TRP A 143 -2.56 -6.46 -12.94
CA TRP A 143 -3.61 -7.23 -12.30
C TRP A 143 -3.04 -8.53 -11.72
N TRP A 144 -3.33 -8.80 -10.45
CA TRP A 144 -2.86 -9.95 -9.71
C TRP A 144 -4.02 -10.83 -9.27
N THR A 145 -3.91 -12.13 -9.48
CA THR A 145 -4.79 -13.09 -8.83
C THR A 145 -4.41 -13.26 -7.35
N LEU A 146 -5.35 -13.70 -6.52
CA LEU A 146 -5.05 -14.00 -5.12
C LEU A 146 -4.00 -15.11 -4.97
N ALA A 147 -4.01 -16.10 -5.87
CA ALA A 147 -3.02 -17.17 -5.89
C ALA A 147 -1.59 -16.64 -6.19
N GLU A 148 -1.46 -15.68 -7.11
CA GLU A 148 -0.17 -15.02 -7.35
C GLU A 148 0.29 -14.22 -6.14
N LEU A 149 -0.61 -13.53 -5.44
CA LEU A 149 -0.28 -12.80 -4.20
C LEU A 149 0.21 -13.74 -3.11
N ASP A 150 -0.37 -14.94 -2.98
CA ASP A 150 0.05 -15.94 -2.00
C ASP A 150 1.42 -16.56 -2.34
N ALA A 151 1.73 -16.69 -3.63
CA ALA A 151 2.94 -17.36 -4.11
C ALA A 151 4.13 -16.42 -4.32
N THR A 152 3.91 -15.10 -4.40
CA THR A 152 4.98 -14.16 -4.75
C THR A 152 6.02 -14.01 -3.65
N ARG A 153 7.27 -13.77 -4.07
CA ARG A 153 8.36 -13.34 -3.20
C ARG A 153 8.62 -11.83 -3.28
N GLU A 154 7.90 -11.14 -4.14
CA GLU A 154 7.99 -9.69 -4.24
C GLU A 154 7.34 -9.02 -3.02
N THR A 155 7.82 -7.86 -2.66
CA THR A 155 7.20 -7.08 -1.58
C THR A 155 5.86 -6.54 -2.03
N VAL A 156 4.78 -6.91 -1.33
CA VAL A 156 3.42 -6.41 -1.57
C VAL A 156 2.89 -5.70 -0.33
N TRP A 157 2.35 -4.51 -0.51
CA TRP A 157 1.68 -3.74 0.53
C TRP A 157 0.19 -3.53 0.21
N PRO A 158 -0.67 -3.68 1.22
CA PRO A 158 -0.39 -4.13 2.58
C PRO A 158 0.05 -5.59 2.66
N ALA A 159 0.93 -5.91 3.60
CA ALA A 159 1.23 -7.32 3.89
C ALA A 159 -0.07 -8.07 4.24
N GLY A 160 -0.25 -9.28 3.71
CA GLY A 160 -1.49 -10.05 3.87
C GLY A 160 -2.66 -9.54 3.03
N LEU A 161 -2.38 -8.85 1.91
CA LEU A 161 -3.42 -8.30 1.03
C LEU A 161 -4.42 -9.34 0.54
N ALA A 162 -3.97 -10.55 0.21
CA ALA A 162 -4.86 -11.63 -0.25
C ALA A 162 -5.89 -12.01 0.82
N ASP A 163 -5.47 -12.15 2.09
CA ASP A 163 -6.38 -12.45 3.19
C ASP A 163 -7.33 -11.29 3.48
N LEU A 164 -6.83 -10.06 3.39
CA LEU A 164 -7.68 -8.87 3.53
C LEU A 164 -8.79 -8.84 2.46
N ILE A 165 -8.47 -9.21 1.23
CA ILE A 165 -9.46 -9.30 0.14
C ILE A 165 -10.45 -10.43 0.41
N ARG A 166 -10.00 -11.64 0.77
CA ARG A 166 -10.89 -12.78 1.12
C ARG A 166 -11.87 -12.40 2.23
N ASN A 167 -11.38 -11.79 3.29
CA ASN A 167 -12.22 -11.33 4.40
C ASN A 167 -13.24 -10.28 3.96
N ALA A 168 -12.83 -9.31 3.14
CA ALA A 168 -13.73 -8.28 2.63
C ALA A 168 -14.82 -8.83 1.70
N LEU A 169 -14.55 -9.97 1.05
CA LEU A 169 -15.52 -10.67 0.17
C LEU A 169 -16.37 -11.73 0.92
N GLY A 170 -16.14 -11.94 2.22
CA GLY A 170 -16.82 -13.00 2.98
C GLY A 170 -16.39 -14.42 2.58
N GLN A 171 -15.17 -14.58 2.07
CA GLN A 171 -14.62 -15.86 1.59
C GLN A 171 -13.59 -16.45 2.58
N ALA A 172 -13.61 -16.03 3.83
CA ALA A 172 -12.68 -16.47 4.88
C ALA A 172 -13.15 -17.77 5.55
#